data_ef2882e0c1106af4b92997d9d07b36ee
#
_entry.id   ef2882e0c1106af4b92997d9d07b36ee
#
_cell.length_a   1.000
_cell.length_b   1.000
_cell.length_c   1.000
_cell.angle_alpha   90.00
_cell.angle_beta   90.00
_cell.angle_gamma   90.00
#
_symmetry.space_group_name_H-M   'P 1'
#
loop_
_entity.id
_entity.type
_entity.pdbx_description
1 polymer ?
#
loop_
_entity_poly.entity_id
_entity_poly.type
_entity_poly.pdbx_seq_one_letter_code
_entity_poly.pdbx_strand_id
1 'polypeptide(L)'
;MESIELKVRPGAEPAGAVDELSGRVPELKAQWAALLEQAAAERSELLELPPYELSAKPSKNFQVIGMLFKTIQAHQRQNEYPKSVALCCLTEDDATMYRQVYNFYIPNTKAERMNSGLWD
;
A
#
# COMPACT_ATOMS: atom_id res chain seq x y z
N MET A 1 7.83 6.33 11.13
CA MET A 1 7.58 5.56 9.93
C MET A 1 6.18 5.00 9.97
N GLU A 2 5.57 4.99 8.84
CA GLU A 2 4.24 4.44 8.77
C GLU A 2 4.27 2.96 9.09
N SER A 3 3.22 2.51 9.71
CA SER A 3 3.13 1.11 10.10
C SER A 3 2.43 0.34 8.98
N ILE A 4 3.20 0.01 7.96
CA ILE A 4 2.71 -0.77 6.84
C ILE A 4 3.45 -2.08 6.80
N GLU A 5 2.72 -3.18 6.77
CA GLU A 5 3.30 -4.52 6.73
C GLU A 5 2.87 -5.23 5.46
N LEU A 6 3.72 -6.12 5.00
CA LEU A 6 3.37 -6.99 3.88
C LEU A 6 3.20 -8.41 4.42
N LYS A 7 2.11 -9.06 4.03
CA LYS A 7 1.84 -10.43 4.44
C LYS A 7 1.60 -11.27 3.21
N VAL A 8 2.29 -12.39 3.11
CA VAL A 8 2.07 -13.31 2.00
C VAL A 8 1.02 -14.31 2.42
N ARG A 9 -0.07 -14.37 1.66
CA ARG A 9 -1.17 -15.29 1.96
C ARG A 9 -1.52 -16.09 0.72
N PRO A 10 -0.81 -17.18 0.48
CA PRO A 10 -1.06 -18.01 -0.71
C PRO A 10 -2.48 -18.55 -0.67
N GLY A 11 -3.14 -18.52 -1.80
CA GLY A 11 -4.50 -19.01 -1.88
C GLY A 11 -5.56 -18.01 -1.50
N ALA A 12 -5.18 -16.82 -1.05
CA ALA A 12 -6.15 -15.78 -0.78
C ALA A 12 -6.79 -15.31 -2.08
N GLU A 13 -8.04 -14.87 -1.98
CA GLU A 13 -8.75 -14.43 -3.15
C GLU A 13 -8.42 -12.99 -3.48
N PRO A 14 -7.96 -12.67 -4.69
CA PRO A 14 -7.65 -11.28 -5.02
C PRO A 14 -8.92 -10.46 -5.14
N ALA A 15 -8.83 -9.21 -4.72
CA ALA A 15 -9.95 -8.28 -4.80
C ALA A 15 -10.13 -7.72 -6.19
N GLY A 16 -9.14 -7.93 -7.07
CA GLY A 16 -9.22 -7.47 -8.44
C GLY A 16 -7.88 -7.61 -9.10
N ALA A 17 -7.84 -7.30 -10.38
CA ALA A 17 -6.62 -7.39 -11.17
C ALA A 17 -6.12 -5.99 -11.50
N VAL A 18 -4.83 -5.77 -11.32
CA VAL A 18 -4.22 -4.47 -11.61
C VAL A 18 -4.49 -4.03 -13.03
N ASP A 19 -4.49 -4.97 -13.98
CA ASP A 19 -4.75 -4.63 -15.38
C ASP A 19 -6.08 -3.92 -15.56
N GLU A 20 -7.09 -4.33 -14.82
CA GLU A 20 -8.40 -3.70 -14.86
C GLU A 20 -8.41 -2.44 -14.02
N LEU A 21 -7.83 -2.51 -12.84
CA LEU A 21 -7.92 -1.43 -11.88
C LEU A 21 -7.13 -0.20 -12.29
N SER A 22 -6.14 -0.38 -13.16
CA SER A 22 -5.35 0.76 -13.62
C SER A 22 -6.17 1.79 -14.36
N GLY A 23 -7.33 1.38 -14.90
CA GLY A 23 -8.24 2.32 -15.55
C GLY A 23 -9.25 2.95 -14.61
N ARG A 24 -9.23 2.58 -13.32
CA ARG A 24 -10.23 3.02 -12.36
C ARG A 24 -9.59 3.52 -11.07
N VAL A 25 -8.42 4.12 -11.20
CA VAL A 25 -7.64 4.54 -10.03
C VAL A 25 -8.40 5.52 -9.13
N PRO A 26 -9.13 6.52 -9.66
CA PRO A 26 -9.87 7.41 -8.76
C PRO A 26 -10.91 6.69 -7.91
N GLU A 27 -11.62 5.73 -8.49
CA GLU A 27 -12.61 4.96 -7.76
C GLU A 27 -11.96 4.07 -6.72
N LEU A 28 -10.86 3.47 -7.10
CA LEU A 28 -10.12 2.59 -6.20
C LEU A 28 -9.57 3.38 -5.02
N LYS A 29 -9.04 4.57 -5.31
CA LYS A 29 -8.54 5.44 -4.26
C LYS A 29 -9.62 5.80 -3.26
N ALA A 30 -10.83 6.08 -3.75
CA ALA A 30 -11.96 6.40 -2.89
C ALA A 30 -12.33 5.21 -2.01
N GLN A 31 -12.25 4.00 -2.55
CA GLN A 31 -12.54 2.81 -1.77
C GLN A 31 -11.53 2.61 -0.65
N TRP A 32 -10.25 2.79 -0.97
CA TRP A 32 -9.21 2.67 0.05
C TRP A 32 -9.39 3.73 1.14
N ALA A 33 -9.69 4.96 0.73
CA ALA A 33 -9.88 6.03 1.69
C ALA A 33 -11.06 5.73 2.63
N ALA A 34 -12.14 5.17 2.07
CA ALA A 34 -13.30 4.81 2.88
C ALA A 34 -12.96 3.72 3.91
N LEU A 35 -12.17 2.73 3.49
CA LEU A 35 -11.77 1.67 4.41
C LEU A 35 -10.90 2.22 5.53
N LEU A 36 -9.98 3.11 5.18
CA LEU A 36 -9.12 3.72 6.18
C LEU A 36 -9.93 4.58 7.16
N GLU A 37 -10.88 5.35 6.63
CA GLU A 37 -11.71 6.19 7.48
C GLU A 37 -12.59 5.37 8.40
N GLN A 38 -13.12 4.28 7.91
CA GLN A 38 -13.90 3.40 8.74
C GLN A 38 -13.06 2.79 9.85
N ALA A 39 -11.86 2.34 9.52
CA ALA A 39 -10.97 1.79 10.51
C ALA A 39 -10.59 2.84 11.56
N ALA A 40 -10.43 4.08 11.13
CA ALA A 40 -10.12 5.16 12.07
C ALA A 40 -11.29 5.43 13.00
N ALA A 41 -12.51 5.43 12.47
CA ALA A 41 -13.69 5.66 13.28
C ALA A 41 -13.88 4.57 14.32
N GLU A 42 -13.50 3.35 13.98
CA GLU A 42 -13.62 2.21 14.88
C GLU A 42 -12.40 2.06 15.78
N ARG A 43 -11.41 2.92 15.60
CA ARG A 43 -10.14 2.86 16.35
C ARG A 43 -9.50 1.49 16.22
N SER A 44 -9.47 0.98 15.00
CA SER A 44 -8.88 -0.32 14.72
C SER A 44 -7.37 -0.26 14.85
N GLU A 45 -6.80 -1.25 15.51
CA GLU A 45 -5.33 -1.32 15.60
C GLU A 45 -4.73 -1.71 14.28
N LEU A 46 -5.40 -2.60 13.55
CA LEU A 46 -4.88 -3.13 12.31
C LEU A 46 -5.98 -3.15 11.25
N LEU A 47 -5.66 -2.65 10.07
CA LEU A 47 -6.52 -2.78 8.90
C LEU A 47 -5.79 -3.66 7.91
N GLU A 48 -6.43 -4.74 7.49
CA GLU A 48 -5.85 -5.66 6.52
C GLU A 48 -6.52 -5.43 5.18
N LEU A 49 -5.74 -5.20 4.15
CA LEU A 49 -6.26 -4.98 2.81
C LEU A 49 -6.01 -6.21 1.94
N PRO A 50 -6.95 -6.50 1.03
CA PRO A 50 -6.86 -7.73 0.24
C PRO A 50 -5.74 -7.68 -0.79
N PRO A 51 -5.33 -8.84 -1.31
CA PRO A 51 -4.31 -8.85 -2.36
C PRO A 51 -4.93 -8.50 -3.69
N TYR A 52 -4.08 -8.13 -4.63
CA TYR A 52 -4.48 -7.87 -6.00
C TYR A 52 -3.66 -8.73 -6.93
N GLU A 53 -4.27 -9.10 -8.05
CA GLU A 53 -3.56 -9.84 -9.08
C GLU A 53 -2.71 -8.84 -9.84
N LEU A 54 -1.39 -8.99 -9.77
CA LEU A 54 -0.50 -8.01 -10.37
C LEU A 54 -0.43 -8.16 -11.87
N SER A 55 -0.07 -7.08 -12.54
CA SER A 55 0.05 -7.05 -13.98
C SER A 55 1.42 -7.57 -14.40
N ALA A 56 1.49 -8.12 -15.61
CA ALA A 56 2.76 -8.44 -16.22
C ALA A 56 3.51 -7.17 -16.61
N LYS A 57 2.82 -6.03 -16.61
CA LYS A 57 3.43 -4.74 -16.94
C LYS A 57 3.77 -4.00 -15.65
N PRO A 58 5.05 -3.89 -15.32
CA PRO A 58 5.43 -3.25 -14.05
C PRO A 58 4.90 -1.83 -13.90
N SER A 59 4.78 -1.07 -15.00
CA SER A 59 4.30 0.30 -14.90
C SER A 59 2.89 0.36 -14.34
N LYS A 60 2.05 -0.62 -14.65
CA LYS A 60 0.69 -0.65 -14.12
C LYS A 60 0.69 -0.98 -12.64
N ASN A 61 1.58 -1.88 -12.22
CA ASN A 61 1.71 -2.20 -10.81
C ASN A 61 2.16 -0.97 -10.03
N PHE A 62 3.14 -0.24 -10.57
CA PHE A 62 3.60 0.98 -9.92
C PHE A 62 2.49 2.00 -9.83
N GLN A 63 1.66 2.11 -10.87
CA GLN A 63 0.58 3.08 -10.86
C GLN A 63 -0.46 2.76 -9.79
N VAL A 64 -0.93 1.53 -9.74
CA VAL A 64 -2.01 1.16 -8.83
C VAL A 64 -1.49 1.00 -7.40
N ILE A 65 -0.45 0.22 -7.22
CA ILE A 65 0.06 -0.05 -5.89
C ILE A 65 0.75 1.18 -5.30
N GLY A 66 1.35 2.01 -6.16
CA GLY A 66 1.93 3.27 -5.71
C GLY A 66 0.87 4.19 -5.13
N MET A 67 -0.29 4.26 -5.79
CA MET A 67 -1.38 5.09 -5.28
C MET A 67 -1.91 4.54 -3.96
N LEU A 68 -1.90 3.21 -3.81
CA LEU A 68 -2.30 2.60 -2.56
C LEU A 68 -1.39 3.07 -1.42
N PHE A 69 -0.08 2.99 -1.62
CA PHE A 69 0.85 3.44 -0.58
C PHE A 69 0.68 4.91 -0.28
N LYS A 70 0.49 5.73 -1.30
CA LYS A 70 0.31 7.17 -1.08
C LYS A 70 -0.96 7.47 -0.32
N THR A 71 -2.02 6.74 -0.61
CA THR A 71 -3.29 6.91 0.07
C THR A 71 -3.17 6.56 1.56
N ILE A 72 -2.49 5.44 1.83
CA ILE A 72 -2.28 5.03 3.21
C ILE A 72 -1.42 6.05 3.95
N GLN A 73 -0.34 6.49 3.32
CA GLN A 73 0.56 7.44 3.95
C GLN A 73 -0.16 8.75 4.27
N ALA A 74 -0.95 9.27 3.33
CA ALA A 74 -1.66 10.51 3.54
C ALA A 74 -2.64 10.37 4.71
N HIS A 75 -3.30 9.22 4.81
CA HIS A 75 -4.22 8.99 5.92
C HIS A 75 -3.50 8.94 7.25
N GLN A 76 -2.37 8.23 7.30
CA GLN A 76 -1.65 8.04 8.55
C GLN A 76 -0.99 9.31 9.05
N ARG A 77 -0.78 10.27 8.17
CA ARG A 77 -0.23 11.56 8.59
C ARG A 77 -1.23 12.38 9.38
N GLN A 78 -2.52 12.14 9.20
CA GLN A 78 -3.56 12.93 9.80
C GLN A 78 -4.44 12.17 10.78
N ASN A 79 -4.20 10.89 10.92
CA ASN A 79 -5.04 10.04 11.76
C ASN A 79 -4.18 9.09 12.58
N GLU A 80 -4.59 8.88 13.81
CA GLU A 80 -3.89 7.95 14.67
C GLU A 80 -4.22 6.51 14.35
N TYR A 81 -5.41 6.27 13.85
CA TYR A 81 -5.87 4.92 13.55
C TYR A 81 -6.19 4.76 12.08
N PRO A 82 -6.04 3.58 11.51
CA PRO A 82 -5.50 2.38 12.17
C PRO A 82 -4.01 2.55 12.46
N LYS A 83 -3.54 1.87 13.49
CA LYS A 83 -2.13 1.96 13.87
C LYS A 83 -1.24 1.28 12.86
N SER A 84 -1.73 0.21 12.23
CA SER A 84 -1.00 -0.53 11.23
C SER A 84 -1.91 -0.91 10.08
N VAL A 85 -1.35 -0.99 8.89
CA VAL A 85 -2.06 -1.47 7.72
C VAL A 85 -1.28 -2.64 7.15
N ALA A 86 -1.95 -3.77 6.99
CA ALA A 86 -1.31 -4.96 6.43
C ALA A 86 -1.79 -5.12 4.99
N LEU A 87 -0.85 -5.23 4.07
CA LEU A 87 -1.15 -5.45 2.67
C LEU A 87 -0.88 -6.91 2.36
N CYS A 88 -1.91 -7.62 1.93
CA CYS A 88 -1.78 -9.02 1.61
C CYS A 88 -1.25 -9.17 0.19
N CYS A 89 -0.37 -10.14 0.01
CA CYS A 89 0.20 -10.46 -1.30
C CYS A 89 -0.02 -11.94 -1.54
N LEU A 90 -0.16 -12.32 -2.81
CA LEU A 90 -0.42 -13.72 -3.13
C LEU A 90 0.84 -14.57 -3.09
N THR A 91 1.99 -13.98 -3.42
CA THR A 91 3.25 -14.71 -3.46
C THR A 91 4.36 -13.84 -2.92
N GLU A 92 5.52 -14.47 -2.67
CA GLU A 92 6.71 -13.73 -2.28
C GLU A 92 7.16 -12.78 -3.39
N ASP A 93 6.99 -13.20 -4.64
CA ASP A 93 7.35 -12.32 -5.77
C ASP A 93 6.48 -11.07 -5.76
N ASP A 94 5.20 -11.23 -5.45
CA ASP A 94 4.31 -10.07 -5.35
C ASP A 94 4.76 -9.16 -4.22
N ALA A 95 5.14 -9.74 -3.09
CA ALA A 95 5.62 -8.93 -1.98
C ALA A 95 6.87 -8.16 -2.36
N THR A 96 7.75 -8.78 -3.14
CA THR A 96 8.93 -8.09 -3.63
C THR A 96 8.55 -6.91 -4.51
N MET A 97 7.55 -7.08 -5.37
CA MET A 97 7.07 -5.99 -6.22
C MET A 97 6.49 -4.87 -5.36
N TYR A 98 5.72 -5.20 -4.34
CA TYR A 98 5.19 -4.19 -3.43
C TYR A 98 6.31 -3.41 -2.77
N ARG A 99 7.37 -4.08 -2.33
CA ARG A 99 8.50 -3.40 -1.71
C ARG A 99 9.20 -2.47 -2.68
N GLN A 100 9.32 -2.89 -3.94
CA GLN A 100 9.93 -2.04 -4.96
C GLN A 100 9.09 -0.79 -5.19
N VAL A 101 7.77 -0.94 -5.24
CA VAL A 101 6.87 0.19 -5.41
C VAL A 101 6.99 1.13 -4.22
N TYR A 102 6.99 0.58 -3.02
CA TYR A 102 7.11 1.38 -1.82
C TYR A 102 8.40 2.20 -1.84
N ASN A 103 9.50 1.56 -2.19
CA ASN A 103 10.79 2.25 -2.23
C ASN A 103 10.86 3.31 -3.31
N PHE A 104 10.09 3.14 -4.37
CA PHE A 104 10.06 4.11 -5.45
C PHE A 104 9.27 5.36 -5.05
N TYR A 105 8.11 5.16 -4.43
CA TYR A 105 7.20 6.27 -4.13
C TYR A 105 7.43 6.90 -2.77
N ILE A 106 8.04 6.17 -1.85
CA ILE A 106 8.29 6.68 -0.51
C ILE A 106 9.74 6.45 -0.12
N PRO A 107 10.69 6.81 -0.98
CA PRO A 107 12.09 6.61 -0.63
C PRO A 107 12.57 7.61 0.38
N ASN A 108 11.92 8.76 0.41
CA ASN A 108 12.41 9.87 1.23
C ASN A 108 12.33 9.61 2.70
N THR A 109 11.42 8.73 3.10
CA THR A 109 11.33 8.40 4.49
C THR A 109 12.69 7.96 5.01
N LYS A 110 13.36 7.15 4.20
CA LYS A 110 14.65 6.65 4.56
C LYS A 110 15.76 7.57 4.11
N ALA A 111 15.65 8.07 2.90
CA ALA A 111 16.68 8.93 2.34
C ALA A 111 16.84 10.21 3.13
N GLU A 112 15.75 10.75 3.62
CA GLU A 112 15.83 11.96 4.41
C GLU A 112 16.60 11.75 5.68
N ARG A 113 16.40 10.62 6.31
CA ARG A 113 17.16 10.31 7.51
C ARG A 113 18.62 10.11 7.20
N MET A 114 18.90 9.56 6.03
CA MET A 114 20.28 9.30 5.66
C MET A 114 20.98 10.53 5.17
N ASN A 115 20.24 11.36 4.48
CA ASN A 115 20.84 12.57 3.95
C ASN A 115 21.00 13.60 4.98
N SER A 116 20.14 13.54 5.82
CA SER A 116 20.39 14.39 6.91
C SER A 116 21.45 13.70 7.60
N GLY A 117 21.62 12.72 7.19
CA GLY A 117 22.77 12.11 7.45
C GLY A 117 23.42 11.77 6.20
N LEU A 118 22.94 11.66 5.92
CA LEU A 118 23.03 11.09 4.93
C LEU A 118 23.08 10.44 4.36
N TRP A 119 23.02 10.27 4.45
CA TRP A 119 22.59 9.53 3.74
C TRP A 119 22.86 8.54 3.87
N ASP A 120 22.87 8.11 4.76
CA ASP A 120 23.12 7.26 5.01
C ASP A 120 23.12 6.61 4.53
#